data_5e833fe8f88bdf1b20f39297a8f28a4c
#
_entry.id   5e833fe8f88bdf1b20f39297a8f28a4c
#
_cell.length_a   1.000
_cell.length_b   1.000
_cell.length_c   1.000
_cell.angle_alpha   90.00
_cell.angle_beta   90.00
_cell.angle_gamma   90.00
#
_symmetry.space_group_name_H-M   'P 1'
#
loop_
_entity.id
_entity.type
_entity.pdbx_description
1 polymer ?
#
loop_
_entity_poly.entity_id
_entity_poly.type
_entity_poly.pdbx_seq_one_letter_code
_entity_poly.pdbx_strand_id
1 'polypeptide(L)'
;MNTPVATPATTKKPQNVQKEDAMWLQKELINSNYMDLAQAHSQNRKVAATFVPGNLNELLMCFDFARSLPETNALQNGMRKKSGKFIMDAERDGHSEDVCTYVKADLGMMMGGEIGPTGDPLPKPDVLLLSYTGCFTFMKWFELIRHKYGCETVMLHVPYQGEGHIAPNMRDYVVKQLKETVIPTLERISGVKFDIDRLRQYMRESEKAENDLVRVLRGEIEERMRLGLGPITPDGAMGEEKYRLVVEGPPNWTSFREFWKMFYDEGAVVVASTYAKVGGLYDFGFRHDPDHPLESLAEYCLGCYTNLNLPSRIDMICKYIDEYQADGLLINSIKSCNSFSAGQLLILREVEKRTGKPAAFIETDLVDPRYFSAANVKNRLESYFQMVKQKRSALTGAH
;
A
#
# COMPACT_ATOMS: atom_id res chain seq x y z
N MET A 1 -6.74 -56.07 35.74
CA MET A 1 -6.85 -54.64 36.12
C MET A 1 -6.70 -53.85 34.81
N ASN A 2 -7.84 -53.43 34.27
CA ASN A 2 -7.90 -52.70 33.00
C ASN A 2 -7.76 -51.21 33.30
N THR A 3 -6.70 -50.60 32.78
CA THR A 3 -6.51 -49.16 32.77
C THR A 3 -7.36 -48.52 31.68
N PRO A 4 -8.17 -47.47 31.93
CA PRO A 4 -8.97 -46.88 30.88
C PRO A 4 -8.10 -45.97 29.98
N VAL A 5 -8.25 -46.18 28.66
CA VAL A 5 -7.70 -45.33 27.61
C VAL A 5 -8.36 -43.99 27.67
N ALA A 6 -7.56 -42.93 27.88
CA ALA A 6 -8.04 -41.55 27.90
C ALA A 6 -8.51 -41.14 26.49
N THR A 7 -9.74 -40.73 26.39
CA THR A 7 -10.34 -40.13 25.20
C THR A 7 -9.62 -38.77 24.90
N PRO A 8 -9.20 -38.51 23.64
CA PRO A 8 -8.58 -37.24 23.33
C PRO A 8 -9.58 -36.10 23.53
N ALA A 9 -9.14 -35.06 24.24
CA ALA A 9 -9.90 -33.85 24.49
C ALA A 9 -10.29 -33.21 23.14
N THR A 10 -11.59 -33.06 22.92
CA THR A 10 -12.15 -32.30 21.82
C THR A 10 -11.63 -30.86 21.94
N THR A 11 -10.69 -30.50 21.10
CA THR A 11 -10.26 -29.12 20.92
C THR A 11 -11.48 -28.31 20.47
N LYS A 12 -12.03 -27.50 21.36
CA LYS A 12 -13.03 -26.49 21.01
C LYS A 12 -12.46 -25.67 19.88
N LYS A 13 -13.15 -25.65 18.72
CA LYS A 13 -12.86 -24.69 17.66
C LYS A 13 -12.76 -23.30 18.31
N PRO A 14 -11.72 -22.50 17.98
CA PRO A 14 -11.69 -21.12 18.43
C PRO A 14 -13.02 -20.48 18.04
N GLN A 15 -13.66 -19.82 18.98
CA GLN A 15 -14.87 -19.07 18.69
C GLN A 15 -14.58 -18.13 17.55
N ASN A 16 -15.50 -18.02 16.62
CA ASN A 16 -15.50 -17.15 15.45
C ASN A 16 -15.59 -15.69 15.93
N VAL A 17 -14.53 -15.23 16.63
CA VAL A 17 -14.45 -13.90 17.19
C VAL A 17 -13.86 -13.00 16.11
N GLN A 18 -14.71 -12.14 15.52
CA GLN A 18 -14.33 -10.82 15.01
C GLN A 18 -13.82 -10.69 13.58
N LYS A 19 -13.94 -11.66 12.71
CA LYS A 19 -13.67 -11.42 11.28
C LYS A 19 -14.73 -10.50 10.67
N GLU A 20 -15.98 -10.73 10.99
CA GLU A 20 -17.09 -9.87 10.59
C GLU A 20 -16.90 -8.46 11.14
N ASP A 21 -16.43 -8.33 12.38
CA ASP A 21 -16.17 -7.05 13.02
C ASP A 21 -15.03 -6.27 12.36
N ALA A 22 -13.91 -6.90 12.01
CA ALA A 22 -12.78 -6.22 11.37
C ALA A 22 -13.10 -5.79 9.92
N MET A 23 -13.74 -6.66 9.13
CA MET A 23 -14.17 -6.31 7.78
C MET A 23 -15.28 -5.27 7.78
N TRP A 24 -16.20 -5.36 8.72
CA TRP A 24 -17.25 -4.38 8.92
C TRP A 24 -16.64 -3.03 9.31
N LEU A 25 -15.77 -3.01 10.32
CA LEU A 25 -15.08 -1.80 10.76
C LEU A 25 -14.29 -1.13 9.63
N GLN A 26 -13.56 -1.89 8.84
CA GLN A 26 -12.85 -1.36 7.66
C GLN A 26 -13.82 -0.72 6.66
N LYS A 27 -14.96 -1.36 6.38
CA LYS A 27 -15.99 -0.81 5.50
C LYS A 27 -16.59 0.47 6.06
N GLU A 28 -16.89 0.50 7.35
CA GLU A 28 -17.43 1.68 8.02
C GLU A 28 -16.43 2.85 8.04
N LEU A 29 -15.14 2.58 8.28
CA LEU A 29 -14.08 3.59 8.21
C LEU A 29 -13.95 4.20 6.81
N ILE A 30 -14.03 3.37 5.76
CA ILE A 30 -14.01 3.84 4.38
C ILE A 30 -15.26 4.70 4.09
N ASN A 31 -16.43 4.22 4.45
CA ASN A 31 -17.69 4.94 4.21
C ASN A 31 -17.72 6.26 4.99
N SER A 32 -17.34 6.24 6.28
CA SER A 32 -17.32 7.45 7.11
C SER A 32 -16.33 8.49 6.60
N ASN A 33 -15.17 8.07 6.08
CA ASN A 33 -14.22 8.98 5.46
C ASN A 33 -14.80 9.68 4.21
N TYR A 34 -15.51 8.96 3.35
CA TYR A 34 -16.15 9.56 2.17
C TYR A 34 -17.34 10.45 2.55
N MET A 35 -18.12 10.08 3.57
CA MET A 35 -19.18 10.93 4.11
C MET A 35 -18.63 12.22 4.73
N ASP A 36 -17.56 12.13 5.53
CA ASP A 36 -16.88 13.29 6.11
C ASP A 36 -16.33 14.21 5.01
N LEU A 37 -15.71 13.62 4.00
CA LEU A 37 -15.20 14.35 2.84
C LEU A 37 -16.34 15.07 2.08
N ALA A 38 -17.44 14.39 1.81
CA ALA A 38 -18.59 14.96 1.10
C ALA A 38 -19.22 16.15 1.85
N GLN A 39 -19.16 16.14 3.17
CA GLN A 39 -19.72 17.18 4.04
C GLN A 39 -18.76 18.31 4.38
N ALA A 40 -17.48 18.19 4.03
CA ALA A 40 -16.42 19.09 4.51
C ALA A 40 -16.75 20.58 4.28
N HIS A 41 -17.10 20.98 3.06
CA HIS A 41 -17.41 22.37 2.75
C HIS A 41 -18.68 22.87 3.45
N SER A 42 -19.70 22.03 3.61
CA SER A 42 -20.91 22.39 4.35
C SER A 42 -20.66 22.62 5.84
N GLN A 43 -19.61 21.99 6.36
CA GLN A 43 -19.11 22.15 7.73
C GLN A 43 -18.03 23.24 7.84
N ASN A 44 -17.84 24.04 6.79
CA ASN A 44 -16.81 25.10 6.72
C ASN A 44 -15.36 24.58 6.89
N ARG A 45 -15.12 23.31 6.54
CA ARG A 45 -13.79 22.71 6.52
C ARG A 45 -13.21 22.73 5.12
N LYS A 46 -11.90 22.90 5.06
CA LYS A 46 -11.13 22.87 3.81
C LYS A 46 -10.77 21.45 3.41
N VAL A 47 -10.60 21.22 2.12
CA VAL A 47 -10.24 19.93 1.54
C VAL A 47 -8.82 19.99 0.98
N ALA A 48 -7.97 19.08 1.46
CA ALA A 48 -6.64 18.85 0.90
C ALA A 48 -6.62 17.55 0.10
N ALA A 49 -6.15 17.59 -1.13
CA ALA A 49 -5.83 16.38 -1.89
C ALA A 49 -4.33 16.07 -1.77
N THR A 50 -4.02 14.81 -1.50
CA THR A 50 -2.63 14.31 -1.40
C THR A 50 -2.56 12.88 -1.92
N PHE A 51 -1.35 12.38 -2.21
CA PHE A 51 -1.13 11.00 -2.61
C PHE A 51 -0.79 10.11 -1.41
N VAL A 52 -0.96 8.80 -1.59
CA VAL A 52 -0.67 7.81 -0.54
C VAL A 52 0.83 7.75 -0.22
N PRO A 53 1.77 7.62 -1.20
CA PRO A 53 3.19 7.62 -0.91
C PRO A 53 3.68 9.00 -0.43
N GLY A 54 4.31 9.02 0.74
CA GLY A 54 4.80 10.26 1.33
C GLY A 54 3.69 11.23 1.72
N ASN A 55 2.48 10.72 2.01
CA ASN A 55 1.42 11.58 2.52
C ASN A 55 1.84 12.21 3.86
N LEU A 56 1.30 13.38 4.12
CA LEU A 56 1.52 14.12 5.35
C LEU A 56 0.22 14.21 6.14
N ASN A 57 -0.43 13.07 6.36
CA ASN A 57 -1.75 13.02 7.00
C ASN A 57 -1.73 13.65 8.40
N GLU A 58 -0.71 13.34 9.22
CA GLU A 58 -0.54 13.88 10.55
C GLU A 58 -0.43 15.41 10.52
N LEU A 59 0.30 15.95 9.54
CA LEU A 59 0.42 17.39 9.34
C LEU A 59 -0.92 18.01 8.89
N LEU A 60 -1.61 17.40 7.92
CA LEU A 60 -2.91 17.90 7.44
C LEU A 60 -3.97 17.89 8.54
N MET A 61 -3.94 16.91 9.44
CA MET A 61 -4.82 16.85 10.60
C MET A 61 -4.60 18.00 11.58
N CYS A 62 -3.39 18.57 11.65
CA CYS A 62 -3.12 19.76 12.47
C CYS A 62 -3.91 20.99 12.00
N PHE A 63 -4.34 21.01 10.75
CA PHE A 63 -5.07 22.13 10.12
C PHE A 63 -6.54 21.84 9.85
N ASP A 64 -7.08 20.76 10.39
CA ASP A 64 -8.47 20.30 10.26
C ASP A 64 -8.92 20.05 8.80
N PHE A 65 -8.00 19.77 7.87
CA PHE A 65 -8.36 19.42 6.51
C PHE A 65 -9.13 18.09 6.44
N ALA A 66 -10.21 18.08 5.66
CA ALA A 66 -10.71 16.85 5.11
C ALA A 66 -9.76 16.38 3.99
N ARG A 67 -9.47 15.08 3.93
CA ARG A 67 -8.39 14.56 3.08
C ARG A 67 -8.96 13.74 1.93
N SER A 68 -8.66 14.16 0.71
CA SER A 68 -8.96 13.43 -0.52
C SER A 68 -7.70 12.75 -1.03
N LEU A 69 -7.80 11.48 -1.35
CA LEU A 69 -6.70 10.66 -1.87
C LEU A 69 -7.09 10.13 -3.24
N PRO A 70 -6.65 10.77 -4.34
CA PRO A 70 -6.99 10.36 -5.71
C PRO A 70 -6.66 8.89 -6.01
N GLU A 71 -5.53 8.39 -5.49
CA GLU A 71 -5.18 6.96 -5.62
C GLU A 71 -6.19 6.05 -4.93
N THR A 72 -6.67 6.43 -3.74
CA THR A 72 -7.68 5.67 -3.00
C THR A 72 -9.01 5.69 -3.73
N ASN A 73 -9.37 6.82 -4.36
CA ASN A 73 -10.56 6.90 -5.23
C ASN A 73 -10.47 5.90 -6.37
N ALA A 74 -9.35 5.88 -7.09
CA ALA A 74 -9.11 4.96 -8.20
C ALA A 74 -9.13 3.50 -7.74
N LEU A 75 -8.43 3.18 -6.63
CA LEU A 75 -8.41 1.86 -6.00
C LEU A 75 -9.82 1.37 -5.65
N GLN A 76 -10.59 2.20 -4.94
CA GLN A 76 -11.96 1.87 -4.53
C GLN A 76 -12.89 1.68 -5.73
N ASN A 77 -12.72 2.46 -6.80
CA ASN A 77 -13.43 2.26 -8.06
C ASN A 77 -13.05 0.91 -8.70
N GLY A 78 -11.79 0.49 -8.62
CA GLY A 78 -11.34 -0.83 -9.04
C GLY A 78 -12.03 -1.95 -8.28
N MET A 79 -11.96 -1.91 -6.95
CA MET A 79 -12.59 -2.91 -6.07
C MET A 79 -14.12 -3.00 -6.27
N ARG A 80 -14.77 -1.88 -6.59
CA ARG A 80 -16.21 -1.79 -6.85
C ARG A 80 -16.58 -2.05 -8.32
N LYS A 81 -15.62 -2.48 -9.16
CA LYS A 81 -15.83 -2.78 -10.60
C LYS A 81 -16.31 -1.59 -11.44
N LYS A 82 -16.02 -0.37 -11.03
CA LYS A 82 -16.39 0.87 -11.73
C LYS A 82 -15.25 1.43 -12.60
N SER A 83 -14.00 1.08 -12.30
CA SER A 83 -12.80 1.66 -12.92
C SER A 83 -12.72 1.48 -14.43
N GLY A 84 -13.16 0.32 -14.96
CA GLY A 84 -13.11 0.04 -16.39
C GLY A 84 -13.89 1.07 -17.23
N LYS A 85 -15.07 1.50 -16.77
CA LYS A 85 -15.82 2.57 -17.42
C LYS A 85 -15.05 3.89 -17.40
N PHE A 86 -14.54 4.27 -16.24
CA PHE A 86 -13.82 5.54 -16.09
C PHE A 86 -12.52 5.59 -16.91
N ILE A 87 -11.80 4.48 -17.00
CA ILE A 87 -10.61 4.36 -17.84
C ILE A 87 -10.98 4.57 -19.32
N MET A 88 -12.03 3.92 -19.78
CA MET A 88 -12.50 4.09 -21.17
C MET A 88 -12.97 5.52 -21.44
N ASP A 89 -13.62 6.18 -20.49
CA ASP A 89 -14.05 7.56 -20.65
C ASP A 89 -12.84 8.51 -20.77
N ALA A 90 -11.79 8.32 -19.96
CA ALA A 90 -10.55 9.08 -20.06
C ALA A 90 -9.81 8.81 -21.39
N GLU A 91 -9.77 7.57 -21.87
CA GLU A 91 -9.16 7.21 -23.15
C GLU A 91 -9.93 7.83 -24.35
N ARG A 92 -11.25 7.91 -24.29
CA ARG A 92 -12.07 8.62 -25.30
C ARG A 92 -11.83 10.14 -25.29
N ASP A 93 -11.49 10.70 -24.15
CA ASP A 93 -11.10 12.12 -24.01
C ASP A 93 -9.67 12.39 -24.53
N GLY A 94 -8.92 11.36 -24.92
CA GLY A 94 -7.60 11.47 -25.55
C GLY A 94 -6.43 11.10 -24.66
N HIS A 95 -6.65 10.58 -23.44
CA HIS A 95 -5.59 10.07 -22.61
C HIS A 95 -5.07 8.73 -23.15
N SER A 96 -3.73 8.57 -23.27
CA SER A 96 -3.11 7.35 -23.81
C SER A 96 -3.42 6.12 -22.93
N GLU A 97 -3.54 4.95 -23.60
CA GLU A 97 -3.65 3.66 -22.92
C GLU A 97 -2.46 3.38 -21.96
N ASP A 98 -1.29 3.91 -22.26
CA ASP A 98 -0.06 3.70 -21.48
C ASP A 98 0.03 4.56 -20.21
N VAL A 99 -0.89 5.50 -20.03
CA VAL A 99 -0.96 6.30 -18.79
C VAL A 99 -1.41 5.42 -17.63
N CYS A 100 -0.83 5.65 -16.46
CA CYS A 100 -1.18 4.96 -15.21
C CYS A 100 -2.70 4.86 -15.04
N THR A 101 -3.18 3.66 -14.79
CA THR A 101 -4.63 3.38 -14.73
C THR A 101 -5.32 4.02 -13.51
N TYR A 102 -4.58 4.33 -12.44
CA TYR A 102 -5.11 5.17 -11.36
C TYR A 102 -5.46 6.57 -11.87
N VAL A 103 -4.56 7.18 -12.65
CA VAL A 103 -4.81 8.51 -13.25
C VAL A 103 -6.05 8.47 -14.11
N LYS A 104 -6.13 7.52 -15.05
CA LYS A 104 -7.29 7.41 -15.96
C LYS A 104 -8.60 7.15 -15.21
N ALA A 105 -8.58 6.29 -14.18
CA ALA A 105 -9.77 5.99 -13.39
C ALA A 105 -10.27 7.21 -12.59
N ASP A 106 -9.36 7.99 -12.01
CA ASP A 106 -9.71 9.21 -11.28
C ASP A 106 -10.19 10.32 -12.22
N LEU A 107 -9.50 10.54 -13.34
CA LEU A 107 -9.93 11.51 -14.36
C LEU A 107 -11.32 11.19 -14.93
N GLY A 108 -11.55 9.92 -15.30
CA GLY A 108 -12.86 9.50 -15.80
C GLY A 108 -13.98 9.64 -14.76
N MET A 109 -13.67 9.42 -13.48
CA MET A 109 -14.60 9.67 -12.39
C MET A 109 -14.92 11.17 -12.28
N MET A 110 -13.89 12.03 -12.33
CA MET A 110 -14.07 13.49 -12.31
C MET A 110 -14.88 14.01 -13.51
N MET A 111 -14.74 13.38 -14.67
CA MET A 111 -15.54 13.71 -15.87
C MET A 111 -16.99 13.23 -15.73
N GLY A 112 -17.23 12.16 -15.01
CA GLY A 112 -18.52 11.53 -14.77
C GLY A 112 -19.39 12.20 -13.70
N GLY A 113 -19.07 13.43 -13.28
CA GLY A 113 -19.88 14.21 -12.32
C GLY A 113 -19.38 14.17 -10.88
N GLU A 114 -18.13 13.73 -10.67
CA GLU A 114 -17.46 13.82 -9.36
C GLU A 114 -18.14 13.01 -8.24
N ILE A 115 -18.81 11.93 -8.62
CA ILE A 115 -19.37 10.99 -7.65
C ILE A 115 -18.29 9.98 -7.24
N GLY A 116 -17.97 9.98 -5.97
CA GLY A 116 -16.98 9.11 -5.39
C GLY A 116 -17.33 7.61 -5.44
N PRO A 117 -16.40 6.75 -5.04
CA PRO A 117 -16.59 5.30 -5.10
C PRO A 117 -17.78 4.80 -4.29
N THR A 118 -18.10 5.44 -3.18
CA THR A 118 -19.22 5.10 -2.29
C THR A 118 -20.58 5.59 -2.80
N GLY A 119 -20.59 6.53 -3.74
CA GLY A 119 -21.79 7.16 -4.27
C GLY A 119 -22.02 8.59 -3.75
N ASP A 120 -21.15 9.04 -2.84
CA ASP A 120 -21.18 10.40 -2.31
C ASP A 120 -20.47 11.37 -3.27
N PRO A 121 -20.86 12.65 -3.35
CA PRO A 121 -20.16 13.64 -4.14
C PRO A 121 -18.76 13.91 -3.54
N LEU A 122 -17.76 14.03 -4.39
CA LEU A 122 -16.43 14.45 -3.99
C LEU A 122 -16.32 15.99 -4.06
N PRO A 123 -15.95 16.64 -2.96
CA PRO A 123 -15.77 18.07 -2.96
C PRO A 123 -14.51 18.45 -3.73
N LYS A 124 -14.57 19.64 -4.33
CA LYS A 124 -13.41 20.28 -4.95
C LYS A 124 -12.32 20.48 -3.89
N PRO A 125 -11.04 20.12 -4.16
CA PRO A 125 -9.95 20.41 -3.25
C PRO A 125 -9.68 21.93 -3.16
N ASP A 126 -9.40 22.42 -1.96
CA ASP A 126 -8.92 23.80 -1.73
C ASP A 126 -7.40 23.88 -1.94
N VAL A 127 -6.70 22.78 -1.69
CA VAL A 127 -5.25 22.68 -1.88
C VAL A 127 -4.84 21.28 -2.33
N LEU A 128 -3.83 21.23 -3.18
CA LEU A 128 -3.11 20.03 -3.56
C LEU A 128 -1.77 20.00 -2.83
N LEU A 129 -1.58 19.06 -1.94
CA LEU A 129 -0.30 18.84 -1.27
C LEU A 129 0.41 17.64 -1.90
N LEU A 130 1.43 17.92 -2.69
CA LEU A 130 2.22 16.93 -3.39
C LEU A 130 3.57 16.73 -2.71
N SER A 131 3.80 15.55 -2.13
CA SER A 131 5.14 15.09 -1.79
C SER A 131 5.68 14.28 -2.97
N TYR A 132 6.75 14.80 -3.61
CA TYR A 132 7.37 14.06 -4.72
C TYR A 132 8.26 12.96 -4.17
N THR A 133 7.80 11.74 -4.24
CA THR A 133 8.43 10.53 -3.69
C THR A 133 8.78 9.52 -4.79
N GLY A 134 9.39 9.99 -5.87
CA GLY A 134 9.90 9.13 -6.95
C GLY A 134 8.89 8.72 -8.01
N CYS A 135 7.63 9.15 -7.94
CA CYS A 135 6.64 8.91 -8.99
C CYS A 135 6.35 10.19 -9.79
N PHE A 136 6.96 10.30 -10.98
CA PHE A 136 6.76 11.43 -11.88
C PHE A 136 5.30 11.63 -12.30
N THR A 137 4.53 10.56 -12.40
CA THR A 137 3.12 10.60 -12.78
C THR A 137 2.29 11.46 -11.82
N PHE A 138 2.61 11.50 -10.53
CA PHE A 138 1.91 12.33 -9.56
C PHE A 138 1.97 13.82 -9.88
N MET A 139 3.10 14.32 -10.36
CA MET A 139 3.24 15.72 -10.74
C MET A 139 2.23 16.09 -11.84
N LYS A 140 2.16 15.26 -12.89
CA LYS A 140 1.24 15.49 -14.01
C LYS A 140 -0.22 15.28 -13.63
N TRP A 141 -0.49 14.31 -12.78
CA TRP A 141 -1.84 14.10 -12.25
C TRP A 141 -2.33 15.32 -11.45
N PHE A 142 -1.50 15.86 -10.59
CA PHE A 142 -1.85 17.09 -9.84
C PHE A 142 -2.00 18.32 -10.74
N GLU A 143 -1.20 18.45 -11.80
CA GLU A 143 -1.41 19.50 -12.80
C GLU A 143 -2.79 19.39 -13.46
N LEU A 144 -3.26 18.18 -13.79
CA LEU A 144 -4.59 17.96 -14.34
C LEU A 144 -5.70 18.33 -13.34
N ILE A 145 -5.57 17.90 -12.08
CA ILE A 145 -6.51 18.26 -11.01
C ILE A 145 -6.53 19.78 -10.80
N ARG A 146 -5.34 20.42 -10.75
CA ARG A 146 -5.21 21.87 -10.65
C ARG A 146 -5.89 22.57 -11.82
N HIS A 147 -5.67 22.10 -13.04
CA HIS A 147 -6.30 22.69 -14.24
C HIS A 147 -7.83 22.63 -14.16
N LYS A 148 -8.35 21.49 -13.71
CA LYS A 148 -9.81 21.33 -13.57
C LYS A 148 -10.44 22.24 -12.51
N TYR A 149 -9.81 22.33 -11.33
CA TYR A 149 -10.43 22.97 -10.17
C TYR A 149 -9.90 24.38 -9.87
N GLY A 150 -8.78 24.79 -10.45
CA GLY A 150 -8.14 26.06 -10.18
C GLY A 150 -7.64 26.22 -8.75
N CYS A 151 -7.37 25.10 -8.05
CA CYS A 151 -6.90 25.11 -6.66
C CYS A 151 -5.39 25.33 -6.55
N GLU A 152 -4.94 25.77 -5.38
CA GLU A 152 -3.53 25.97 -5.11
C GLU A 152 -2.79 24.65 -4.98
N THR A 153 -1.52 24.61 -5.41
CA THR A 153 -0.65 23.44 -5.28
C THR A 153 0.58 23.79 -4.45
N VAL A 154 0.83 23.00 -3.44
CA VAL A 154 2.05 23.01 -2.63
C VAL A 154 2.83 21.74 -2.90
N MET A 155 4.06 21.89 -3.37
CA MET A 155 4.93 20.74 -3.63
C MET A 155 6.05 20.68 -2.60
N LEU A 156 6.16 19.53 -1.92
CA LEU A 156 7.31 19.17 -1.13
C LEU A 156 8.26 18.36 -2.03
N HIS A 157 9.40 18.95 -2.38
CA HIS A 157 10.42 18.24 -3.14
C HIS A 157 11.19 17.31 -2.23
N VAL A 158 11.14 16.01 -2.54
CA VAL A 158 11.84 14.95 -1.81
C VAL A 158 13.00 14.45 -2.67
N PRO A 159 14.26 14.62 -2.24
CA PRO A 159 15.41 14.13 -3.00
C PRO A 159 15.39 12.62 -3.19
N TYR A 160 15.78 12.15 -4.37
CA TYR A 160 15.89 10.73 -4.66
C TYR A 160 16.99 10.06 -3.82
N GLN A 161 16.67 8.91 -3.23
CA GLN A 161 17.61 8.15 -2.40
C GLN A 161 18.54 7.29 -3.26
N GLY A 162 19.68 7.88 -3.64
CA GLY A 162 20.70 7.22 -4.47
C GLY A 162 21.70 6.36 -3.69
N GLU A 163 21.85 6.59 -2.38
CA GLU A 163 22.94 6.01 -1.58
C GLU A 163 22.50 4.96 -0.54
N GLY A 164 21.23 4.62 -0.48
CA GLY A 164 20.71 3.58 0.42
C GLY A 164 20.55 4.00 1.88
N HIS A 165 20.92 5.24 2.23
CA HIS A 165 20.69 5.84 3.56
C HIS A 165 20.24 7.29 3.41
N ILE A 166 19.51 7.79 4.41
CA ILE A 166 19.05 9.17 4.45
C ILE A 166 20.19 10.05 4.97
N ALA A 167 20.79 10.84 4.08
CA ALA A 167 21.82 11.78 4.47
C ALA A 167 21.21 12.97 5.27
N PRO A 168 21.89 13.45 6.33
CA PRO A 168 21.37 14.55 7.16
C PRO A 168 20.97 15.80 6.38
N ASN A 169 21.77 16.20 5.39
CA ASN A 169 21.47 17.35 4.53
C ASN A 169 20.19 17.18 3.69
N MET A 170 19.83 15.97 3.29
CA MET A 170 18.57 15.69 2.60
C MET A 170 17.39 15.84 3.54
N ARG A 171 17.51 15.31 4.75
CA ARG A 171 16.50 15.46 5.81
C ARG A 171 16.29 16.95 6.14
N ASP A 172 17.38 17.67 6.40
CA ASP A 172 17.32 19.10 6.74
C ASP A 172 16.71 19.94 5.61
N TYR A 173 17.00 19.58 4.35
CA TYR A 173 16.39 20.22 3.19
C TYR A 173 14.86 20.02 3.15
N VAL A 174 14.37 18.82 3.43
CA VAL A 174 12.92 18.55 3.47
C VAL A 174 12.28 19.26 4.66
N VAL A 175 12.90 19.20 5.85
CA VAL A 175 12.43 19.91 7.05
C VAL A 175 12.33 21.42 6.80
N LYS A 176 13.32 22.01 6.11
CA LYS A 176 13.29 23.43 5.76
C LYS A 176 12.07 23.77 4.90
N GLN A 177 11.76 22.96 3.89
CA GLN A 177 10.56 23.17 3.06
C GLN A 177 9.27 23.04 3.88
N LEU A 178 9.19 22.07 4.81
CA LEU A 178 8.04 21.96 5.70
C LEU A 178 7.83 23.25 6.49
N LYS A 179 8.90 23.81 7.09
CA LYS A 179 8.86 25.01 7.92
C LYS A 179 8.60 26.29 7.13
N GLU A 180 9.23 26.46 5.97
CA GLU A 180 9.25 27.74 5.24
C GLU A 180 8.17 27.83 4.15
N THR A 181 7.66 26.70 3.67
CA THR A 181 6.72 26.68 2.54
C THR A 181 5.42 25.95 2.87
N VAL A 182 5.49 24.69 3.29
CA VAL A 182 4.31 23.85 3.45
C VAL A 182 3.43 24.36 4.58
N ILE A 183 3.97 24.45 5.79
CA ILE A 183 3.23 24.88 6.98
C ILE A 183 2.63 26.27 6.80
N PRO A 184 3.38 27.32 6.39
CA PRO A 184 2.79 28.64 6.21
C PRO A 184 1.67 28.70 5.16
N THR A 185 1.78 27.87 4.10
CA THR A 185 0.73 27.81 3.08
C THR A 185 -0.53 27.12 3.62
N LEU A 186 -0.37 26.01 4.36
CA LEU A 186 -1.51 25.32 4.97
C LEU A 186 -2.20 26.18 6.04
N GLU A 187 -1.44 26.94 6.85
CA GLU A 187 -2.00 27.96 7.79
C GLU A 187 -2.88 28.98 7.07
N ARG A 188 -2.36 29.54 5.98
CA ARG A 188 -3.07 30.57 5.21
C ARG A 188 -4.36 30.04 4.59
N ILE A 189 -4.35 28.82 4.06
CA ILE A 189 -5.52 28.23 3.38
C ILE A 189 -6.57 27.75 4.38
N SER A 190 -6.15 27.11 5.47
CA SER A 190 -7.06 26.59 6.49
C SER A 190 -7.57 27.67 7.44
N GLY A 191 -6.78 28.72 7.67
CA GLY A 191 -7.02 29.71 8.73
C GLY A 191 -6.64 29.20 10.13
N VAL A 192 -6.10 28.00 10.24
CA VAL A 192 -5.68 27.37 11.52
C VAL A 192 -4.18 27.55 11.70
N LYS A 193 -3.76 27.97 12.88
CA LYS A 193 -2.33 28.08 13.20
C LYS A 193 -1.74 26.70 13.50
N PHE A 194 -0.51 26.51 13.02
CA PHE A 194 0.24 25.30 13.27
C PHE A 194 0.57 25.14 14.75
N ASP A 195 0.28 23.98 15.29
CA ASP A 195 0.62 23.58 16.65
C ASP A 195 1.47 22.31 16.61
N ILE A 196 2.73 22.43 17.05
CA ILE A 196 3.69 21.33 17.06
C ILE A 196 3.29 20.24 18.08
N ASP A 197 2.64 20.59 19.17
CA ASP A 197 2.22 19.61 20.17
C ASP A 197 1.03 18.78 19.68
N ARG A 198 0.16 19.39 18.86
CA ARG A 198 -0.88 18.66 18.14
C ARG A 198 -0.28 17.66 17.13
N LEU A 199 0.76 18.06 16.41
CA LEU A 199 1.50 17.14 15.52
C LEU A 199 2.13 15.99 16.31
N ARG A 200 2.79 16.28 17.43
CA ARG A 200 3.34 15.25 18.32
C ARG A 200 2.29 14.26 18.83
N GLN A 201 1.08 14.75 19.11
CA GLN A 201 -0.01 13.86 19.50
C GLN A 201 -0.38 12.90 18.39
N TYR A 202 -0.62 13.38 17.16
CA TYR A 202 -0.93 12.52 16.02
C TYR A 202 0.20 11.53 15.72
N MET A 203 1.45 11.95 15.84
CA MET A 203 2.59 11.04 15.67
C MET A 203 2.65 9.93 16.72
N ARG A 204 2.30 10.20 17.97
CA ARG A 204 2.19 9.12 19.00
C ARG A 204 1.10 8.11 18.64
N GLU A 205 0.00 8.58 18.06
CA GLU A 205 -1.08 7.70 17.60
C GLU A 205 -0.63 6.85 16.40
N SER A 206 0.08 7.45 15.45
CA SER A 206 0.65 6.73 14.29
C SER A 206 1.73 5.74 14.71
N GLU A 207 2.67 6.13 15.57
CA GLU A 207 3.70 5.23 16.12
C GLU A 207 3.07 4.03 16.83
N LYS A 208 2.04 4.27 17.64
CA LYS A 208 1.31 3.19 18.31
C LYS A 208 0.65 2.26 17.31
N ALA A 209 -0.02 2.79 16.29
CA ALA A 209 -0.66 2.00 15.24
C ALA A 209 0.36 1.18 14.43
N GLU A 210 1.52 1.75 14.11
CA GLU A 210 2.62 1.07 13.43
C GLU A 210 3.18 -0.08 14.28
N ASN A 211 3.41 0.16 15.56
CA ASN A 211 3.87 -0.87 16.50
C ASN A 211 2.83 -1.98 16.67
N ASP A 212 1.55 -1.64 16.80
CA ASP A 212 0.47 -2.61 16.94
C ASP A 212 0.35 -3.46 15.66
N LEU A 213 0.46 -2.85 14.47
CA LEU A 213 0.43 -3.57 13.19
C LEU A 213 1.58 -4.57 13.09
N VAL A 214 2.81 -4.13 13.36
CA VAL A 214 3.99 -5.02 13.30
C VAL A 214 3.88 -6.15 14.30
N ARG A 215 3.39 -5.86 15.51
CA ARG A 215 3.14 -6.90 16.52
C ARG A 215 2.13 -7.93 16.05
N VAL A 216 1.03 -7.49 15.43
CA VAL A 216 0.00 -8.38 14.88
C VAL A 216 0.59 -9.24 13.74
N LEU A 217 1.30 -8.62 12.80
CA LEU A 217 1.90 -9.34 11.66
C LEU A 217 2.92 -10.39 12.13
N ARG A 218 3.82 -10.02 13.05
CA ARG A 218 4.81 -10.94 13.61
C ARG A 218 4.17 -12.00 14.49
N GLY A 219 3.31 -11.60 15.41
CA GLY A 219 2.64 -12.52 16.32
C GLY A 219 1.70 -13.48 15.59
N GLU A 220 0.98 -13.02 14.60
CA GLU A 220 0.15 -13.88 13.77
C GLU A 220 1.00 -14.87 12.98
N ILE A 221 2.09 -14.44 12.36
CA ILE A 221 3.00 -15.30 11.62
C ILE A 221 3.65 -16.33 12.54
N GLU A 222 4.24 -15.91 13.67
CA GLU A 222 4.90 -16.80 14.64
C GLU A 222 3.93 -17.80 15.24
N GLU A 223 2.75 -17.37 15.65
CA GLU A 223 1.74 -18.25 16.25
C GLU A 223 1.18 -19.23 15.22
N ARG A 224 0.96 -18.80 13.99
CA ARG A 224 0.52 -19.67 12.90
C ARG A 224 1.59 -20.69 12.55
N MET A 225 2.87 -20.29 12.49
CA MET A 225 3.99 -21.23 12.32
C MET A 225 4.03 -22.27 13.45
N ARG A 226 3.91 -21.83 14.70
CA ARG A 226 3.91 -22.70 15.87
C ARG A 226 2.76 -23.71 15.85
N LEU A 227 1.61 -23.33 15.33
CA LEU A 227 0.42 -24.18 15.26
C LEU A 227 0.32 -24.99 13.96
N GLY A 228 1.24 -24.80 13.00
CA GLY A 228 1.18 -25.41 11.67
C GLY A 228 -0.07 -25.00 10.88
N LEU A 229 -0.55 -23.79 11.13
CA LEU A 229 -1.77 -23.28 10.50
C LEU A 229 -1.45 -22.60 9.16
N GLY A 230 -2.25 -22.89 8.16
CA GLY A 230 -2.12 -22.29 6.83
C GLY A 230 -2.72 -20.90 6.70
N PRO A 231 -2.76 -20.36 5.46
CA PRO A 231 -3.30 -19.04 5.19
C PRO A 231 -4.79 -18.93 5.57
N ILE A 232 -5.20 -17.71 5.94
CA ILE A 232 -6.61 -17.37 6.08
C ILE A 232 -7.18 -17.18 4.67
N THR A 233 -8.12 -18.03 4.28
CA THR A 233 -8.83 -17.90 3.01
C THR A 233 -9.81 -16.72 3.04
N PRO A 234 -10.28 -16.20 1.88
CA PRO A 234 -11.23 -15.09 1.85
C PRO A 234 -12.56 -15.34 2.59
N ASP A 235 -12.95 -16.60 2.77
CA ASP A 235 -14.11 -17.00 3.56
C ASP A 235 -13.79 -17.22 5.06
N GLY A 236 -12.52 -17.05 5.42
CA GLY A 236 -12.03 -17.18 6.80
C GLY A 236 -11.68 -18.58 7.25
N ALA A 237 -11.73 -19.55 6.34
CA ALA A 237 -11.22 -20.87 6.65
C ALA A 237 -9.70 -20.79 6.81
N MET A 238 -9.15 -21.61 7.74
CA MET A 238 -7.70 -21.74 7.93
C MET A 238 -7.26 -23.01 7.23
N GLY A 239 -6.42 -22.85 6.21
CA GLY A 239 -5.78 -23.96 5.51
C GLY A 239 -4.40 -24.29 6.07
N GLU A 240 -3.74 -25.30 5.52
CA GLU A 240 -2.36 -25.63 5.83
C GLU A 240 -1.41 -24.67 5.13
N GLU A 241 -0.52 -24.01 5.87
CA GLU A 241 0.53 -23.17 5.31
C GLU A 241 1.62 -24.05 4.65
N LYS A 242 1.75 -23.93 3.33
CA LYS A 242 2.77 -24.66 2.57
C LYS A 242 3.92 -23.79 2.13
N TYR A 243 3.64 -22.54 1.75
CA TYR A 243 4.62 -21.63 1.19
C TYR A 243 4.49 -20.24 1.80
N ARG A 244 5.63 -19.60 2.02
CA ARG A 244 5.75 -18.23 2.53
C ARG A 244 6.34 -17.36 1.43
N LEU A 245 5.66 -16.30 1.05
CA LEU A 245 6.06 -15.47 -0.09
C LEU A 245 6.27 -14.02 0.31
N VAL A 246 7.30 -13.42 -0.26
CA VAL A 246 7.41 -11.96 -0.38
C VAL A 246 6.81 -11.55 -1.72
N VAL A 247 6.00 -10.49 -1.73
CA VAL A 247 5.43 -9.92 -2.96
C VAL A 247 5.99 -8.53 -3.20
N GLU A 248 6.57 -8.33 -4.38
CA GLU A 248 6.97 -7.02 -4.89
C GLU A 248 5.92 -6.50 -5.86
N GLY A 249 5.54 -5.24 -5.70
CA GLY A 249 4.56 -4.56 -6.54
C GLY A 249 3.14 -4.52 -5.95
N PRO A 250 2.31 -3.59 -6.48
CA PRO A 250 0.92 -3.44 -6.05
C PRO A 250 0.05 -4.66 -6.40
N PRO A 251 -1.02 -4.92 -5.65
CA PRO A 251 -1.99 -5.94 -6.03
C PRO A 251 -2.89 -5.48 -7.18
N ASN A 252 -3.55 -6.43 -7.85
CA ASN A 252 -4.64 -6.13 -8.75
C ASN A 252 -5.93 -5.85 -7.96
N TRP A 253 -6.45 -4.63 -8.01
CA TRP A 253 -7.62 -4.24 -7.24
C TRP A 253 -8.94 -4.63 -7.89
N THR A 254 -8.97 -4.77 -9.22
CA THR A 254 -10.21 -5.16 -9.94
C THR A 254 -10.59 -6.60 -9.69
N SER A 255 -9.63 -7.47 -9.50
CA SER A 255 -9.83 -8.90 -9.22
C SER A 255 -9.19 -9.34 -7.91
N PHE A 256 -9.20 -8.44 -6.92
CA PHE A 256 -8.47 -8.58 -5.65
C PHE A 256 -8.72 -9.92 -4.95
N ARG A 257 -9.99 -10.29 -4.78
CA ARG A 257 -10.34 -11.56 -4.12
C ARG A 257 -9.93 -12.79 -4.93
N GLU A 258 -10.17 -12.76 -6.23
CA GLU A 258 -9.81 -13.85 -7.16
C GLU A 258 -8.30 -14.02 -7.23
N PHE A 259 -7.56 -12.90 -7.33
CA PHE A 259 -6.11 -12.88 -7.34
C PHE A 259 -5.53 -13.55 -6.09
N TRP A 260 -5.89 -13.10 -4.89
CA TRP A 260 -5.38 -13.66 -3.64
C TRP A 260 -5.86 -15.09 -3.36
N LYS A 261 -7.07 -15.44 -3.84
CA LYS A 261 -7.56 -16.79 -3.73
C LYS A 261 -6.65 -17.82 -4.41
N MET A 262 -6.04 -17.48 -5.53
CA MET A 262 -5.10 -18.38 -6.24
C MET A 262 -3.88 -18.73 -5.37
N PHE A 263 -3.42 -17.81 -4.51
CA PHE A 263 -2.34 -18.08 -3.57
C PHE A 263 -2.82 -19.00 -2.43
N TYR A 264 -3.97 -18.70 -1.89
CA TYR A 264 -4.52 -19.51 -0.79
C TYR A 264 -4.87 -20.94 -1.22
N ASP A 265 -5.33 -21.12 -2.44
CA ASP A 265 -5.62 -22.46 -3.00
C ASP A 265 -4.35 -23.33 -3.07
N GLU A 266 -3.17 -22.73 -3.24
CA GLU A 266 -1.86 -23.40 -3.21
C GLU A 266 -1.28 -23.53 -1.78
N GLY A 267 -1.93 -23.01 -0.78
CA GLY A 267 -1.43 -22.95 0.59
C GLY A 267 -0.33 -21.89 0.80
N ALA A 268 -0.33 -20.84 0.00
CA ALA A 268 0.67 -19.79 0.09
C ALA A 268 0.19 -18.62 0.94
N VAL A 269 1.07 -18.13 1.82
CA VAL A 269 0.89 -16.92 2.63
C VAL A 269 1.84 -15.84 2.15
N VAL A 270 1.33 -14.63 1.95
CA VAL A 270 2.16 -13.44 1.74
C VAL A 270 2.57 -12.90 3.09
N VAL A 271 3.84 -13.05 3.42
CA VAL A 271 4.40 -12.67 4.72
C VAL A 271 4.97 -11.26 4.73
N ALA A 272 5.32 -10.71 3.57
CA ALA A 272 5.72 -9.32 3.41
C ALA A 272 5.42 -8.82 2.00
N SER A 273 5.22 -7.50 1.87
CA SER A 273 4.98 -6.83 0.60
C SER A 273 5.65 -5.47 0.55
N THR A 274 6.31 -5.17 -0.56
CA THR A 274 6.90 -3.85 -0.78
C THR A 274 5.84 -2.76 -0.94
N TYR A 275 4.63 -3.11 -1.36
CA TYR A 275 3.54 -2.15 -1.50
C TYR A 275 3.03 -1.63 -0.15
N ALA A 276 3.11 -2.43 0.91
CA ALA A 276 2.78 -1.97 2.25
C ALA A 276 3.68 -0.79 2.69
N LYS A 277 4.97 -0.81 2.31
CA LYS A 277 5.90 0.30 2.57
C LYS A 277 5.54 1.59 1.82
N VAL A 278 4.96 1.49 0.64
CA VAL A 278 4.52 2.67 -0.14
C VAL A 278 3.41 3.42 0.59
N GLY A 279 2.52 2.70 1.22
CA GLY A 279 1.34 3.26 1.91
C GLY A 279 1.60 3.74 3.35
N GLY A 280 2.82 3.64 3.85
CA GLY A 280 3.12 4.02 5.23
C GLY A 280 2.91 2.93 6.28
N LEU A 281 2.61 1.72 5.87
CA LEU A 281 2.47 0.57 6.76
C LEU A 281 3.80 -0.20 6.79
N TYR A 282 4.54 -0.11 7.90
CA TYR A 282 5.94 -0.54 7.90
C TYR A 282 6.28 -1.64 8.84
N ASP A 283 7.05 -2.55 8.30
CA ASP A 283 7.71 -3.57 9.07
C ASP A 283 9.23 -3.34 9.24
N PHE A 284 9.82 -2.34 8.57
CA PHE A 284 11.28 -2.20 8.49
C PHE A 284 11.85 -0.99 9.20
N GLY A 285 11.50 -0.86 10.47
CA GLY A 285 12.24 0.00 11.38
C GLY A 285 11.87 1.48 11.36
N PHE A 286 11.11 1.97 10.35
CA PHE A 286 10.58 3.31 10.45
C PHE A 286 9.41 3.35 11.45
N ARG A 287 9.43 4.35 12.31
CA ARG A 287 8.30 4.75 13.16
C ARG A 287 8.20 6.25 13.17
N HIS A 288 6.98 6.75 13.25
CA HIS A 288 6.82 8.17 13.52
C HIS A 288 7.42 8.50 14.89
N ASP A 289 8.26 9.53 14.93
CA ASP A 289 8.96 9.97 16.13
C ASP A 289 8.32 11.28 16.64
N PRO A 290 7.57 11.24 17.74
CA PRO A 290 6.95 12.42 18.31
C PRO A 290 7.93 13.42 18.93
N ASP A 291 9.14 13.00 19.25
CA ASP A 291 10.16 13.89 19.81
C ASP A 291 10.83 14.75 18.73
N HIS A 292 10.91 14.23 17.48
CA HIS A 292 11.46 14.91 16.30
C HIS A 292 10.44 14.93 15.15
N PRO A 293 9.27 15.57 15.31
CA PRO A 293 8.13 15.37 14.42
C PRO A 293 8.34 15.79 12.97
N LEU A 294 9.03 16.91 12.72
CA LEU A 294 9.27 17.37 11.35
C LEU A 294 10.37 16.58 10.65
N GLU A 295 11.39 16.18 11.40
CA GLU A 295 12.45 15.29 10.94
C GLU A 295 11.88 13.91 10.59
N SER A 296 10.96 13.42 11.40
CA SER A 296 10.26 12.15 11.17
C SER A 296 9.39 12.19 9.90
N LEU A 297 8.64 13.27 9.66
CA LEU A 297 7.91 13.45 8.39
C LEU A 297 8.86 13.48 7.19
N ALA A 298 10.01 14.12 7.33
CA ALA A 298 11.02 14.17 6.27
C ALA A 298 11.58 12.78 5.98
N GLU A 299 11.94 12.01 6.99
CA GLU A 299 12.44 10.64 6.86
C GLU A 299 11.39 9.70 6.27
N TYR A 300 10.13 9.86 6.67
CA TYR A 300 9.00 9.16 6.09
C TYR A 300 8.92 9.35 4.57
N CYS A 301 8.96 10.59 4.11
CA CYS A 301 8.91 10.91 2.68
C CYS A 301 10.15 10.40 1.94
N LEU A 302 11.36 10.62 2.51
CA LEU A 302 12.62 10.18 1.93
C LEU A 302 12.70 8.66 1.81
N GLY A 303 12.20 7.94 2.82
CA GLY A 303 12.20 6.48 2.88
C GLY A 303 11.09 5.79 2.09
N CYS A 304 10.23 6.50 1.38
CA CYS A 304 9.23 5.87 0.52
C CYS A 304 9.84 4.89 -0.47
N TYR A 305 9.21 3.72 -0.65
CA TYR A 305 9.73 2.66 -1.51
C TYR A 305 10.02 3.14 -2.94
N THR A 306 9.11 3.92 -3.51
CA THR A 306 9.26 4.48 -4.86
C THR A 306 10.39 5.50 -4.98
N ASN A 307 10.86 6.04 -3.86
CA ASN A 307 11.98 7.00 -3.80
C ASN A 307 13.35 6.32 -3.57
N LEU A 308 13.37 5.00 -3.34
CA LEU A 308 14.60 4.25 -3.12
C LEU A 308 15.24 3.81 -4.45
N ASN A 309 16.58 3.76 -4.48
CA ASN A 309 17.31 3.16 -5.58
C ASN A 309 17.11 1.63 -5.64
N LEU A 310 17.47 1.01 -6.76
CA LEU A 310 17.30 -0.44 -6.95
C LEU A 310 18.11 -1.29 -5.96
N PRO A 311 19.38 -0.97 -5.64
CA PRO A 311 20.11 -1.70 -4.59
C PRO A 311 19.38 -1.72 -3.26
N SER A 312 18.87 -0.59 -2.78
CA SER A 312 18.13 -0.51 -1.51
C SER A 312 16.81 -1.29 -1.54
N ARG A 313 16.11 -1.29 -2.70
CA ARG A 313 14.91 -2.13 -2.87
C ARG A 313 15.26 -3.61 -2.80
N ILE A 314 16.35 -4.03 -3.45
CA ILE A 314 16.85 -5.42 -3.42
C ILE A 314 17.25 -5.80 -2.00
N ASP A 315 18.00 -4.95 -1.30
CA ASP A 315 18.41 -5.18 0.10
C ASP A 315 17.21 -5.40 1.02
N MET A 316 16.18 -4.56 0.86
CA MET A 316 14.95 -4.66 1.63
C MET A 316 14.21 -5.98 1.35
N ILE A 317 14.09 -6.37 0.08
CA ILE A 317 13.42 -7.64 -0.28
C ILE A 317 14.21 -8.84 0.26
N CYS A 318 15.55 -8.84 0.14
CA CYS A 318 16.38 -9.89 0.72
C CYS A 318 16.19 -9.98 2.24
N LYS A 319 16.17 -8.82 2.92
CA LYS A 319 15.90 -8.77 4.36
C LYS A 319 14.51 -9.34 4.71
N TYR A 320 13.47 -9.05 3.92
CA TYR A 320 12.14 -9.64 4.10
C TYR A 320 12.17 -11.16 3.97
N ILE A 321 12.88 -11.67 2.96
CA ILE A 321 13.00 -13.12 2.73
C ILE A 321 13.66 -13.78 3.94
N ASP A 322 14.72 -13.19 4.47
CA ASP A 322 15.47 -13.75 5.61
C ASP A 322 14.67 -13.65 6.92
N GLU A 323 14.14 -12.49 7.26
CA GLU A 323 13.41 -12.27 8.52
C GLU A 323 12.13 -13.10 8.62
N TYR A 324 11.38 -13.19 7.51
CA TYR A 324 10.13 -13.96 7.48
C TYR A 324 10.31 -15.38 6.99
N GLN A 325 11.56 -15.83 6.78
CA GLN A 325 11.87 -17.17 6.29
C GLN A 325 11.03 -17.53 5.06
N ALA A 326 10.98 -16.60 4.10
CA ALA A 326 10.17 -16.81 2.90
C ALA A 326 10.79 -17.86 1.99
N ASP A 327 9.93 -18.58 1.28
CA ASP A 327 10.30 -19.59 0.32
C ASP A 327 10.66 -19.02 -1.05
N GLY A 328 10.20 -17.81 -1.32
CA GLY A 328 10.48 -17.13 -2.60
C GLY A 328 9.90 -15.75 -2.72
N LEU A 329 10.21 -15.12 -3.86
CA LEU A 329 9.73 -13.82 -4.27
C LEU A 329 8.73 -13.95 -5.42
N LEU A 330 7.60 -13.28 -5.32
CA LEU A 330 6.72 -13.07 -6.47
C LEU A 330 6.66 -11.59 -6.80
N ILE A 331 6.92 -11.27 -8.07
CA ILE A 331 6.81 -9.91 -8.59
C ILE A 331 5.49 -9.80 -9.34
N ASN A 332 4.58 -8.96 -8.83
CA ASN A 332 3.41 -8.54 -9.59
C ASN A 332 3.77 -7.30 -10.41
N SER A 333 4.14 -7.53 -11.66
CA SER A 333 4.51 -6.46 -12.58
C SER A 333 3.26 -5.75 -13.07
N ILE A 334 3.16 -4.48 -12.74
CA ILE A 334 2.02 -3.64 -13.11
C ILE A 334 2.31 -2.97 -14.44
N LYS A 335 1.50 -3.26 -15.45
CA LYS A 335 1.70 -2.78 -16.83
C LYS A 335 1.76 -1.26 -16.91
N SER A 336 0.87 -0.56 -16.24
CA SER A 336 0.78 0.91 -16.30
C SER A 336 1.59 1.65 -15.22
N CYS A 337 2.34 0.94 -14.35
CA CYS A 337 3.07 1.57 -13.25
C CYS A 337 4.59 1.51 -13.44
N ASN A 338 5.16 2.54 -14.07
CA ASN A 338 6.60 2.62 -14.33
C ASN A 338 7.45 2.70 -13.06
N SER A 339 6.95 3.28 -11.98
CA SER A 339 7.68 3.41 -10.70
C SER A 339 7.95 2.07 -10.03
N PHE A 340 7.12 1.07 -10.27
CA PHE A 340 7.35 -0.29 -9.81
C PHE A 340 7.99 -1.17 -10.89
N SER A 341 7.44 -1.20 -12.10
CA SER A 341 7.85 -2.14 -13.15
C SER A 341 9.26 -1.91 -13.69
N ALA A 342 9.73 -0.65 -13.69
CA ALA A 342 11.09 -0.36 -14.12
C ALA A 342 12.10 -0.95 -13.12
N GLY A 343 12.96 -1.84 -13.63
CA GLY A 343 14.02 -2.49 -12.84
C GLY A 343 13.62 -3.82 -12.18
N GLN A 344 12.38 -4.27 -12.26
CA GLN A 344 11.94 -5.51 -11.63
C GLN A 344 12.70 -6.76 -12.12
N LEU A 345 13.15 -6.79 -13.36
CA LEU A 345 13.98 -7.89 -13.85
C LEU A 345 15.34 -7.96 -13.15
N LEU A 346 15.92 -6.80 -12.82
CA LEU A 346 17.15 -6.74 -12.04
C LEU A 346 16.88 -7.20 -10.60
N ILE A 347 15.79 -6.73 -10.00
CA ILE A 347 15.36 -7.17 -8.65
C ILE A 347 15.23 -8.69 -8.62
N LEU A 348 14.51 -9.29 -9.58
CA LEU A 348 14.33 -10.74 -9.66
C LEU A 348 15.69 -11.47 -9.64
N ARG A 349 16.58 -11.11 -10.57
CA ARG A 349 17.87 -11.79 -10.74
C ARG A 349 18.78 -11.65 -9.51
N GLU A 350 18.86 -10.46 -8.94
CA GLU A 350 19.73 -10.21 -7.80
C GLU A 350 19.19 -10.84 -6.51
N VAL A 351 17.87 -10.85 -6.32
CA VAL A 351 17.27 -11.53 -5.16
C VAL A 351 17.47 -13.04 -5.26
N GLU A 352 17.22 -13.66 -6.41
CA GLU A 352 17.50 -15.11 -6.61
C GLU A 352 18.96 -15.44 -6.34
N LYS A 353 19.88 -14.64 -6.89
CA LYS A 353 21.34 -14.83 -6.73
C LYS A 353 21.77 -14.72 -5.26
N ARG A 354 21.24 -13.73 -4.53
CA ARG A 354 21.67 -13.43 -3.15
C ARG A 354 21.03 -14.35 -2.11
N THR A 355 19.77 -14.74 -2.32
CA THR A 355 19.02 -15.56 -1.34
C THR A 355 18.97 -17.03 -1.70
N GLY A 356 19.25 -17.39 -2.95
CA GLY A 356 19.04 -18.75 -3.46
C GLY A 356 17.56 -19.16 -3.57
N LYS A 357 16.64 -18.25 -3.26
CA LYS A 357 15.20 -18.52 -3.31
C LYS A 357 14.65 -18.24 -4.72
N PRO A 358 13.69 -19.04 -5.21
CA PRO A 358 13.10 -18.82 -6.52
C PRO A 358 12.30 -17.51 -6.57
N ALA A 359 12.36 -16.84 -7.70
CA ALA A 359 11.56 -15.66 -7.97
C ALA A 359 10.81 -15.80 -9.30
N ALA A 360 9.63 -15.22 -9.39
CA ALA A 360 8.84 -15.24 -10.62
C ALA A 360 8.10 -13.93 -10.87
N PHE A 361 7.72 -13.72 -12.13
CA PHE A 361 6.84 -12.64 -12.55
C PHE A 361 5.42 -13.15 -12.82
N ILE A 362 4.45 -12.38 -12.34
CA ILE A 362 3.12 -12.31 -12.92
C ILE A 362 2.89 -10.89 -13.45
N GLU A 363 2.05 -10.74 -14.45
CA GLU A 363 1.73 -9.44 -15.03
C GLU A 363 0.23 -9.18 -14.88
N THR A 364 -0.08 -8.03 -14.28
CA THR A 364 -1.46 -7.54 -14.12
C THR A 364 -1.48 -6.02 -14.28
N ASP A 365 -2.57 -5.38 -13.85
CA ASP A 365 -2.62 -3.93 -13.72
C ASP A 365 -3.29 -3.52 -12.40
N LEU A 366 -3.17 -2.25 -12.03
CA LEU A 366 -3.73 -1.71 -10.79
C LEU A 366 -5.25 -1.82 -10.77
N VAL A 367 -5.90 -1.13 -11.71
CA VAL A 367 -7.37 -1.00 -11.73
C VAL A 367 -7.99 -1.16 -13.12
N ASP A 368 -7.23 -1.59 -14.11
CA ASP A 368 -7.74 -1.91 -15.43
C ASP A 368 -8.09 -3.40 -15.54
N PRO A 369 -9.39 -3.76 -15.66
CA PRO A 369 -9.78 -5.14 -15.74
C PRO A 369 -9.33 -5.84 -17.03
N ARG A 370 -8.99 -5.09 -18.09
CA ARG A 370 -8.52 -5.64 -19.37
C ARG A 370 -7.19 -6.38 -19.28
N TYR A 371 -6.37 -6.04 -18.27
CA TYR A 371 -5.04 -6.61 -18.07
C TYR A 371 -4.97 -7.66 -16.95
N PHE A 372 -6.11 -8.23 -16.57
CA PHE A 372 -6.15 -9.38 -15.68
C PHE A 372 -6.67 -10.62 -16.40
N SER A 373 -5.82 -11.62 -16.51
CA SER A 373 -6.17 -12.94 -17.02
C SER A 373 -5.95 -13.99 -15.94
N ALA A 374 -7.04 -14.45 -15.33
CA ALA A 374 -6.99 -15.47 -14.29
C ALA A 374 -6.24 -16.74 -14.72
N ALA A 375 -6.46 -17.20 -15.97
CA ALA A 375 -5.79 -18.36 -16.50
C ALA A 375 -4.26 -18.18 -16.61
N ASN A 376 -3.82 -17.02 -17.11
CA ASN A 376 -2.38 -16.74 -17.23
C ASN A 376 -1.72 -16.61 -15.85
N VAL A 377 -2.36 -15.92 -14.91
CA VAL A 377 -1.85 -15.80 -13.53
C VAL A 377 -1.75 -17.18 -12.89
N LYS A 378 -2.79 -17.99 -12.99
CA LYS A 378 -2.83 -19.35 -12.44
C LYS A 378 -1.71 -20.22 -13.00
N ASN A 379 -1.55 -20.27 -14.33
CA ASN A 379 -0.49 -21.08 -14.97
C ASN A 379 0.92 -20.66 -14.51
N ARG A 380 1.16 -19.35 -14.34
CA ARG A 380 2.45 -18.86 -13.84
C ARG A 380 2.67 -19.19 -12.38
N LEU A 381 1.64 -19.11 -11.54
CA LEU A 381 1.70 -19.48 -10.13
C LEU A 381 1.95 -20.99 -9.98
N GLU A 382 1.25 -21.85 -10.73
CA GLU A 382 1.50 -23.29 -10.72
C GLU A 382 2.96 -23.63 -11.05
N SER A 383 3.51 -23.01 -12.11
CA SER A 383 4.92 -23.19 -12.48
C SER A 383 5.86 -22.69 -11.40
N TYR A 384 5.55 -21.57 -10.78
CA TYR A 384 6.34 -20.99 -9.70
C TYR A 384 6.35 -21.89 -8.46
N PHE A 385 5.20 -22.40 -8.03
CA PHE A 385 5.12 -23.31 -6.88
C PHE A 385 5.84 -24.64 -7.13
N GLN A 386 5.89 -25.12 -8.37
CA GLN A 386 6.74 -26.27 -8.73
C GLN A 386 8.23 -25.95 -8.51
N MET A 387 8.71 -24.76 -8.91
CA MET A 387 10.10 -24.35 -8.65
C MET A 387 10.38 -24.23 -7.15
N VAL A 388 9.47 -23.62 -6.37
CA VAL A 388 9.61 -23.52 -4.92
C VAL A 388 9.71 -24.90 -4.27
N LYS A 389 8.85 -25.82 -4.66
CA LYS A 389 8.85 -27.20 -4.18
C LYS A 389 10.17 -27.93 -4.49
N GLN A 390 10.67 -27.83 -5.71
CA GLN A 390 11.95 -28.45 -6.12
C GLN A 390 13.12 -27.89 -5.32
N LYS A 391 13.18 -26.57 -5.12
CA LYS A 391 14.24 -25.92 -4.31
C LYS A 391 14.20 -26.37 -2.86
N ARG A 392 13.02 -26.46 -2.24
CA ARG A 392 12.87 -26.97 -0.87
C ARG A 392 13.34 -28.41 -0.75
N SER A 393 12.94 -29.30 -1.67
CA SER A 393 13.37 -30.69 -1.68
C SER A 393 14.89 -30.84 -1.82
N ALA A 394 15.52 -30.03 -2.66
CA ALA A 394 16.97 -30.02 -2.81
C ALA A 394 17.71 -29.58 -1.52
N LEU A 395 17.14 -28.65 -0.75
CA LEU A 395 17.72 -28.18 0.52
C LEU A 395 17.54 -29.19 1.66
N THR A 396 16.47 -29.95 1.65
CA THR A 396 16.17 -30.94 2.71
C THR A 396 16.77 -32.32 2.45
N GLY A 397 17.42 -32.55 1.31
CA GLY A 397 18.00 -33.85 0.95
C GLY A 397 16.98 -34.97 0.73
N ALA A 398 15.71 -34.62 0.63
CA ALA A 398 14.62 -35.56 0.35
C ALA A 398 14.54 -35.79 -1.17
N HIS A 399 15.09 -36.90 -1.62
CA HIS A 399 14.89 -37.45 -2.96
C HIS A 399 13.67 -38.36 -3.00
#